data_d4a924315cd179dc7960de955e829553
#
_entry.id   d4a924315cd179dc7960de955e829553
#
_cell.length_a   1.000
_cell.length_b   1.000
_cell.length_c   1.000
_cell.angle_alpha   90.00
_cell.angle_beta   90.00
_cell.angle_gamma   90.00
#
_symmetry.space_group_name_H-M   'P 1'
#
loop_
_entity.id
_entity.type
_entity.pdbx_description
1 polymer ?
#
loop_
_entity_poly.entity_id
_entity_poly.type
_entity_poly.pdbx_seq_one_letter_code
_entity_poly.pdbx_strand_id
1 'polypeptide(L)'
;MKVMSRWGKNVNLKSPLQEYPRIQLQRGSYTNLNGYWEYQITDTDQVPQANLWKPINVPFPLGSQLSGSDEILLPGKVLWYKKQFSYKPGEYHTHLNFEAVDQQCIVYLNGIEVGRHIGGYEPFSLDVSSYIKYQNALLVKCTDPSDTGEYAYGKQKIQHGGMWYTPMSGIWQTVWLEDIPLHGVHALKITPNYDRQTVYLEMEGDFNHATITISAAGKMIYHEMTAEMRNEIYIEDMHPWTLEDPFLYDLYIETEDDIVKSYFGMRCFTCEKDEKGYPRFCLNHEPVFLSGVLD
;
A
#
# COMPACT_ATOMS: atom_id res chain seq x y z
N MET A 1 -3.43 -29.66 -8.00
CA MET A 1 -4.00 -28.88 -9.14
C MET A 1 -3.81 -27.42 -8.78
N LYS A 2 -3.00 -26.66 -9.52
CA LYS A 2 -2.83 -25.23 -9.24
C LYS A 2 -4.05 -24.47 -9.77
N VAL A 3 -4.72 -23.71 -8.92
CA VAL A 3 -5.91 -22.93 -9.29
C VAL A 3 -5.48 -21.54 -9.71
N MET A 4 -5.84 -21.14 -10.93
CA MET A 4 -5.58 -19.81 -11.46
C MET A 4 -6.91 -19.06 -11.63
N SER A 5 -7.03 -17.88 -11.03
CA SER A 5 -8.18 -17.02 -11.23
C SER A 5 -8.27 -16.51 -12.68
N ARG A 6 -9.44 -16.03 -13.09
CA ARG A 6 -9.60 -15.39 -14.42
C ARG A 6 -8.70 -14.14 -14.58
N TRP A 7 -8.46 -13.40 -13.52
CA TRP A 7 -7.56 -12.24 -13.53
C TRP A 7 -6.10 -12.66 -13.58
N GLY A 8 -5.69 -13.67 -12.78
CA GLY A 8 -4.32 -14.18 -12.76
C GLY A 8 -3.83 -14.65 -14.14
N LYS A 9 -4.72 -15.16 -14.99
CA LYS A 9 -4.39 -15.57 -16.38
C LYS A 9 -3.98 -14.38 -17.26
N ASN A 10 -4.43 -13.18 -16.94
CA ASN A 10 -4.25 -11.97 -17.74
C ASN A 10 -3.23 -11.00 -17.14
N VAL A 11 -2.58 -11.35 -16.02
CA VAL A 11 -1.56 -10.51 -15.40
C VAL A 11 -0.35 -10.37 -16.31
N ASN A 12 0.06 -9.13 -16.56
CA ASN A 12 1.33 -8.85 -17.23
C ASN A 12 2.47 -8.95 -16.21
N LEU A 13 3.17 -10.09 -16.19
CA LEU A 13 4.26 -10.35 -15.22
C LEU A 13 5.49 -9.44 -15.41
N LYS A 14 5.62 -8.73 -16.53
CA LYS A 14 6.69 -7.75 -16.72
C LYS A 14 6.44 -6.45 -15.95
N SER A 15 5.17 -6.12 -15.76
CA SER A 15 4.70 -4.91 -15.06
C SER A 15 3.37 -5.18 -14.33
N PRO A 16 3.38 -6.05 -13.30
CA PRO A 16 2.17 -6.38 -12.57
C PRO A 16 1.81 -5.25 -11.59
N LEU A 17 0.50 -5.06 -11.34
CA LEU A 17 -0.04 -4.18 -10.30
C LEU A 17 0.61 -2.78 -10.36
N GLN A 18 0.36 -2.08 -11.48
CA GLN A 18 0.97 -0.77 -11.75
C GLN A 18 0.18 0.40 -11.14
N GLU A 19 -0.98 0.15 -10.56
CA GLU A 19 -1.77 1.12 -9.82
C GLU A 19 -0.99 1.68 -8.63
N TYR A 20 -1.22 2.95 -8.33
CA TYR A 20 -0.57 3.63 -7.20
C TYR A 20 -1.10 3.03 -5.88
N PRO A 21 -0.22 2.48 -5.01
CA PRO A 21 -0.69 1.73 -3.84
C PRO A 21 -1.39 2.60 -2.80
N ARG A 22 -0.88 3.80 -2.54
CA ARG A 22 -1.41 4.74 -1.56
C ARG A 22 -2.36 5.74 -2.21
N ILE A 23 -3.53 5.26 -2.64
CA ILE A 23 -4.48 5.97 -3.49
C ILE A 23 -5.05 7.28 -2.89
N GLN A 24 -4.96 7.49 -1.57
CA GLN A 24 -5.39 8.73 -0.92
C GLN A 24 -4.27 9.75 -0.73
N LEU A 25 -3.09 9.52 -1.26
CA LEU A 25 -1.95 10.45 -1.24
C LEU A 25 -1.09 10.24 -2.49
N GLN A 26 -1.68 10.45 -3.68
CA GLN A 26 -1.03 10.15 -4.96
C GLN A 26 -0.15 11.31 -5.43
N ARG A 27 1.04 10.98 -5.92
CA ARG A 27 1.98 11.90 -6.57
C ARG A 27 2.36 11.44 -7.97
N GLY A 28 2.87 12.37 -8.77
CA GLY A 28 3.40 12.06 -10.10
C GLY A 28 4.77 11.39 -10.09
N SER A 29 5.49 11.43 -8.96
CA SER A 29 6.84 10.87 -8.79
C SER A 29 6.89 9.35 -8.57
N TYR A 30 5.82 8.63 -8.84
CA TYR A 30 5.68 7.20 -8.62
C TYR A 30 6.51 6.34 -9.58
N THR A 31 7.31 5.43 -9.02
CA THR A 31 8.05 4.41 -9.77
C THR A 31 7.80 3.03 -9.18
N ASN A 32 7.09 2.19 -9.91
CA ASN A 32 6.80 0.82 -9.51
C ASN A 32 8.03 -0.09 -9.73
N LEU A 33 8.42 -0.86 -8.72
CA LEU A 33 9.53 -1.81 -8.78
C LEU A 33 9.07 -3.27 -8.89
N ASN A 34 7.78 -3.55 -9.03
CA ASN A 34 7.26 -4.89 -9.26
C ASN A 34 7.81 -5.54 -10.54
N GLY A 35 7.45 -6.79 -10.80
CA GLY A 35 7.86 -7.54 -11.95
C GLY A 35 9.06 -8.42 -11.67
N TYR A 36 10.04 -8.41 -12.55
CA TYR A 36 11.14 -9.35 -12.51
C TYR A 36 12.16 -9.03 -11.41
N TRP A 37 12.40 -10.00 -10.52
CA TRP A 37 13.44 -10.02 -9.49
C TRP A 37 14.18 -11.35 -9.53
N GLU A 38 15.21 -11.49 -8.72
CA GLU A 38 15.89 -12.74 -8.46
C GLU A 38 15.78 -13.08 -6.97
N TYR A 39 15.72 -14.38 -6.63
CA TYR A 39 15.72 -14.83 -5.24
C TYR A 39 16.67 -15.99 -5.02
N GLN A 40 17.02 -16.21 -3.76
CA GLN A 40 17.75 -17.40 -3.30
C GLN A 40 17.36 -17.71 -1.85
N ILE A 41 17.25 -19.00 -1.50
CA ILE A 41 17.08 -19.45 -0.14
C ILE A 41 18.41 -19.99 0.36
N THR A 42 18.84 -19.58 1.57
CA THR A 42 20.10 -19.96 2.20
C THR A 42 19.89 -20.50 3.60
N ASP A 43 20.88 -21.25 4.10
CA ASP A 43 20.93 -21.75 5.48
C ASP A 43 21.58 -20.73 6.44
N THR A 44 22.16 -19.68 5.92
CA THR A 44 22.93 -18.70 6.70
C THR A 44 22.51 -17.28 6.33
N ASP A 45 22.83 -16.35 7.23
CA ASP A 45 22.62 -14.91 7.07
C ASP A 45 23.61 -14.22 6.10
N GLN A 46 24.52 -14.98 5.49
CA GLN A 46 25.48 -14.41 4.56
C GLN A 46 24.83 -14.13 3.22
N VAL A 47 25.19 -13.00 2.61
CA VAL A 47 24.73 -12.65 1.27
C VAL A 47 25.04 -13.77 0.29
N PRO A 48 24.09 -14.24 -0.49
CA PRO A 48 24.24 -15.37 -1.39
C PRO A 48 25.31 -15.16 -2.46
N GLN A 49 25.94 -16.25 -2.88
CA GLN A 49 26.91 -16.24 -3.96
C GLN A 49 26.26 -15.94 -5.33
N ALA A 50 27.02 -15.33 -6.22
CA ALA A 50 26.53 -14.75 -7.47
C ALA A 50 25.82 -15.73 -8.43
N ASN A 51 26.10 -17.03 -8.36
CA ASN A 51 25.72 -18.00 -9.41
C ASN A 51 24.46 -18.84 -9.10
N LEU A 52 23.77 -18.60 -8.00
CA LEU A 52 22.66 -19.44 -7.55
C LEU A 52 21.31 -18.71 -7.49
N TRP A 53 21.23 -17.53 -8.05
CA TRP A 53 19.99 -16.76 -8.10
C TRP A 53 18.99 -17.34 -9.08
N LYS A 54 17.73 -17.45 -8.67
CA LYS A 54 16.60 -17.93 -9.45
C LYS A 54 15.65 -16.77 -9.75
N PRO A 55 14.92 -16.80 -10.88
CA PRO A 55 13.94 -15.76 -11.19
C PRO A 55 12.70 -15.86 -10.29
N ILE A 56 12.12 -14.71 -9.94
CA ILE A 56 10.84 -14.58 -9.24
C ILE A 56 10.09 -13.34 -9.72
N ASN A 57 8.76 -13.38 -9.77
CA ASN A 57 7.92 -12.23 -10.06
C ASN A 57 7.38 -11.62 -8.75
N VAL A 58 7.83 -10.42 -8.41
CA VAL A 58 7.32 -9.62 -7.30
C VAL A 58 6.10 -8.82 -7.82
N PRO A 59 5.02 -8.67 -7.05
CA PRO A 59 4.86 -8.93 -5.63
C PRO A 59 4.20 -10.28 -5.29
N PHE A 60 4.34 -11.29 -6.11
CA PHE A 60 3.73 -12.59 -5.83
C PHE A 60 4.60 -13.38 -4.86
N PRO A 61 4.05 -13.85 -3.71
CA PRO A 61 4.83 -14.49 -2.67
C PRO A 61 5.44 -15.81 -3.14
N LEU A 62 6.56 -16.17 -2.52
CA LEU A 62 7.23 -17.44 -2.77
C LEU A 62 6.24 -18.62 -2.68
N GLY A 63 6.33 -19.56 -3.59
CA GLY A 63 5.42 -20.72 -3.67
C GLY A 63 4.08 -20.45 -4.38
N SER A 64 3.73 -19.19 -4.67
CA SER A 64 2.55 -18.88 -5.46
C SER A 64 2.76 -19.15 -6.96
N GLN A 65 1.69 -19.45 -7.69
CA GLN A 65 1.81 -19.75 -9.12
C GLN A 65 2.35 -18.56 -9.94
N LEU A 66 1.93 -17.34 -9.59
CA LEU A 66 2.34 -16.11 -10.31
C LEU A 66 3.77 -15.68 -9.99
N SER A 67 4.32 -16.10 -8.84
CA SER A 67 5.73 -15.85 -8.53
C SER A 67 6.69 -16.59 -9.48
N GLY A 68 6.25 -17.71 -10.04
CA GLY A 68 7.08 -18.60 -10.85
C GLY A 68 7.93 -19.58 -10.03
N SER A 69 7.78 -19.60 -8.69
CA SER A 69 8.47 -20.53 -7.79
C SER A 69 7.46 -21.48 -7.13
N ASP A 70 7.89 -22.73 -6.90
CA ASP A 70 7.14 -23.73 -6.13
C ASP A 70 7.76 -23.99 -4.75
N GLU A 71 8.79 -23.22 -4.38
CA GLU A 71 9.50 -23.38 -3.10
C GLU A 71 8.72 -22.72 -1.95
N ILE A 72 8.87 -23.26 -0.77
CA ILE A 72 8.32 -22.71 0.49
C ILE A 72 9.51 -22.37 1.37
N LEU A 73 9.47 -21.22 2.05
CA LEU A 73 10.46 -20.86 3.05
C LEU A 73 10.20 -21.66 4.32
N LEU A 74 11.18 -22.46 4.74
CA LEU A 74 11.11 -23.21 5.99
C LEU A 74 11.70 -22.39 7.15
N PRO A 75 11.23 -22.58 8.39
CA PRO A 75 11.81 -21.94 9.56
C PRO A 75 13.32 -22.17 9.66
N GLY A 76 14.05 -21.12 10.03
CA GLY A 76 15.51 -21.14 10.12
C GLY A 76 16.24 -20.95 8.78
N LYS A 77 15.53 -20.90 7.66
CA LYS A 77 16.09 -20.51 6.37
C LYS A 77 15.94 -19.00 6.14
N VAL A 78 16.75 -18.48 5.23
CA VAL A 78 16.76 -17.07 4.85
C VAL A 78 16.43 -16.93 3.38
N LEU A 79 15.42 -16.14 3.07
CA LEU A 79 15.02 -15.78 1.71
C LEU A 79 15.64 -14.43 1.34
N TRP A 80 16.40 -14.43 0.27
CA TRP A 80 17.00 -13.23 -0.28
C TRP A 80 16.32 -12.86 -1.60
N TYR A 81 16.01 -11.59 -1.76
CA TYR A 81 15.60 -11.00 -3.03
C TYR A 81 16.67 -10.06 -3.55
N LYS A 82 16.80 -9.97 -4.87
CA LYS A 82 17.69 -9.03 -5.55
C LYS A 82 16.99 -8.39 -6.73
N LYS A 83 17.12 -7.06 -6.86
CA LYS A 83 16.71 -6.29 -8.02
C LYS A 83 17.76 -5.27 -8.39
N GLN A 84 18.05 -5.17 -9.69
CA GLN A 84 18.77 -4.04 -10.26
C GLN A 84 17.77 -3.12 -10.97
N PHE A 85 17.92 -1.82 -10.80
CA PHE A 85 17.07 -0.84 -11.44
C PHE A 85 17.78 0.48 -11.65
N SER A 86 17.33 1.22 -12.66
CA SER A 86 17.77 2.60 -12.92
C SER A 86 16.74 3.55 -12.30
N TYR A 87 17.23 4.60 -11.65
CA TYR A 87 16.43 5.66 -11.09
C TYR A 87 17.14 6.99 -11.25
N LYS A 88 16.43 8.05 -11.59
CA LYS A 88 16.99 9.39 -11.66
C LYS A 88 16.64 10.12 -10.36
N PRO A 89 17.57 10.22 -9.39
CA PRO A 89 17.30 10.94 -8.15
C PRO A 89 16.93 12.40 -8.47
N GLY A 90 15.91 12.91 -7.79
CA GLY A 90 15.55 14.32 -7.78
C GLY A 90 16.29 15.10 -6.69
N GLU A 91 15.84 16.33 -6.44
CA GLU A 91 16.28 17.16 -5.31
C GLU A 91 15.44 16.94 -4.04
N TYR A 92 14.62 15.90 -4.05
CA TYR A 92 13.63 15.58 -3.04
C TYR A 92 14.04 14.40 -2.18
N HIS A 93 13.26 14.13 -1.13
CA HIS A 93 13.40 12.91 -0.35
C HIS A 93 12.84 11.72 -1.12
N THR A 94 13.71 10.78 -1.50
CA THR A 94 13.29 9.55 -2.17
C THR A 94 12.96 8.48 -1.14
N HIS A 95 11.72 8.02 -1.14
CA HIS A 95 11.22 6.96 -0.27
C HIS A 95 11.09 5.65 -1.02
N LEU A 96 11.68 4.59 -0.45
CA LEU A 96 11.47 3.21 -0.88
C LEU A 96 10.38 2.58 0.00
N ASN A 97 9.28 2.22 -0.63
CA ASN A 97 8.08 1.74 0.03
C ASN A 97 7.84 0.26 -0.26
N PHE A 98 7.43 -0.47 0.78
CA PHE A 98 6.95 -1.84 0.72
C PHE A 98 5.57 -1.89 1.32
N GLU A 99 4.57 -2.38 0.57
CA GLU A 99 3.22 -2.51 1.10
C GLU A 99 3.09 -3.69 2.06
N ALA A 100 3.84 -4.78 1.85
CA ALA A 100 4.00 -5.85 2.83
C ALA A 100 5.16 -6.79 2.52
N VAL A 101 5.87 -7.23 3.57
CA VAL A 101 6.91 -8.27 3.52
C VAL A 101 6.75 -9.20 4.72
N ASP A 102 6.42 -10.46 4.49
CA ASP A 102 6.22 -11.47 5.54
C ASP A 102 7.50 -12.24 5.82
N GLN A 103 8.02 -12.35 7.04
CA GLN A 103 7.52 -11.79 8.30
C GLN A 103 8.48 -10.72 8.84
N GLN A 104 9.79 -10.92 8.70
CA GLN A 104 10.84 -9.98 9.09
C GLN A 104 11.74 -9.70 7.91
N CYS A 105 12.15 -8.47 7.72
CA CYS A 105 13.10 -8.16 6.65
C CYS A 105 14.17 -7.14 7.05
N ILE A 106 15.28 -7.22 6.33
CA ILE A 106 16.35 -6.22 6.31
C ILE A 106 16.55 -5.80 4.86
N VAL A 107 16.55 -4.50 4.61
CA VAL A 107 16.67 -3.91 3.28
C VAL A 107 18.04 -3.28 3.10
N TYR A 108 18.71 -3.65 2.01
CA TYR A 108 20.03 -3.10 1.63
C TYR A 108 19.92 -2.42 0.26
N LEU A 109 20.36 -1.19 0.16
CA LEU A 109 20.49 -0.47 -1.09
C LEU A 109 21.96 -0.15 -1.37
N ASN A 110 22.45 -0.55 -2.53
CA ASN A 110 23.86 -0.36 -2.96
C ASN A 110 24.89 -0.89 -1.94
N GLY A 111 24.55 -2.00 -1.24
CA GLY A 111 25.38 -2.65 -0.24
C GLY A 111 25.30 -2.07 1.17
N ILE A 112 24.48 -1.04 1.39
CA ILE A 112 24.28 -0.40 2.69
C ILE A 112 22.90 -0.82 3.25
N GLU A 113 22.85 -1.22 4.52
CA GLU A 113 21.57 -1.44 5.21
C GLU A 113 20.84 -0.10 5.37
N VAL A 114 19.63 0.00 4.80
CA VAL A 114 18.82 1.22 4.84
C VAL A 114 17.62 1.10 5.77
N GLY A 115 17.29 -0.11 6.25
CA GLY A 115 16.24 -0.28 7.24
C GLY A 115 15.87 -1.74 7.50
N ARG A 116 15.01 -1.92 8.50
CA ARG A 116 14.45 -3.20 8.95
C ARG A 116 12.97 -3.07 9.23
N HIS A 117 12.23 -4.15 9.06
CA HIS A 117 10.82 -4.21 9.41
C HIS A 117 10.45 -5.57 9.98
N ILE A 118 9.48 -5.58 10.91
CA ILE A 118 8.88 -6.78 11.50
C ILE A 118 7.37 -6.62 11.41
N GLY A 119 6.70 -7.57 10.80
CA GLY A 119 5.25 -7.58 10.58
C GLY A 119 4.92 -7.87 9.12
N GLY A 120 4.13 -8.92 8.87
CA GLY A 120 3.83 -9.40 7.52
C GLY A 120 2.71 -8.64 6.81
N TYR A 121 1.98 -7.74 7.50
CA TYR A 121 0.70 -7.18 7.02
C TYR A 121 0.69 -5.65 6.93
N GLU A 122 1.71 -4.99 7.42
CA GLU A 122 1.76 -3.53 7.48
C GLU A 122 2.74 -2.96 6.47
N PRO A 123 2.39 -1.85 5.78
CA PRO A 123 3.31 -1.14 4.92
C PRO A 123 4.39 -0.41 5.71
N PHE A 124 5.56 -0.27 5.11
CA PHE A 124 6.63 0.55 5.66
C PHE A 124 7.38 1.31 4.57
N SER A 125 7.97 2.42 4.97
CA SER A 125 8.70 3.35 4.10
C SER A 125 10.10 3.62 4.65
N LEU A 126 11.08 3.68 3.78
CA LEU A 126 12.48 3.95 4.11
C LEU A 126 12.96 5.15 3.31
N ASP A 127 13.45 6.21 3.98
CA ASP A 127 14.13 7.29 3.30
C ASP A 127 15.49 6.79 2.77
N VAL A 128 15.62 6.74 1.46
CA VAL A 128 16.82 6.27 0.77
C VAL A 128 17.57 7.38 0.05
N SER A 129 17.22 8.63 0.27
CA SER A 129 17.76 9.82 -0.41
C SER A 129 19.29 9.87 -0.43
N SER A 130 19.94 9.51 0.67
CA SER A 130 21.40 9.49 0.80
C SER A 130 22.08 8.30 0.12
N TYR A 131 21.32 7.29 -0.31
CA TYR A 131 21.84 6.01 -0.79
C TYR A 131 21.48 5.72 -2.25
N ILE A 132 20.39 6.34 -2.76
CA ILE A 132 19.90 6.15 -4.12
C ILE A 132 20.87 6.72 -5.15
N LYS A 133 21.04 6.02 -6.28
CA LYS A 133 21.93 6.39 -7.39
C LYS A 133 21.18 6.25 -8.71
N TYR A 134 21.84 6.60 -9.82
CA TYR A 134 21.28 6.32 -11.15
C TYR A 134 21.14 4.81 -11.40
N GLN A 135 22.14 4.01 -11.04
CA GLN A 135 22.10 2.54 -11.08
C GLN A 135 22.10 2.00 -9.67
N ASN A 136 21.13 1.16 -9.35
CA ASN A 136 20.89 0.66 -8.00
C ASN A 136 20.86 -0.86 -7.97
N ALA A 137 21.37 -1.40 -6.85
CA ALA A 137 21.24 -2.80 -6.46
C ALA A 137 20.49 -2.86 -5.13
N LEU A 138 19.28 -3.38 -5.16
CA LEU A 138 18.41 -3.60 -3.98
C LEU A 138 18.50 -5.07 -3.59
N LEU A 139 18.80 -5.33 -2.31
CA LEU A 139 18.72 -6.64 -1.69
C LEU A 139 17.72 -6.58 -0.53
N VAL A 140 16.86 -7.58 -0.44
CA VAL A 140 15.93 -7.73 0.69
C VAL A 140 16.14 -9.12 1.28
N LYS A 141 16.55 -9.15 2.54
CA LYS A 141 16.70 -10.37 3.34
C LYS A 141 15.41 -10.59 4.13
N CYS A 142 14.81 -11.77 4.02
CA CYS A 142 13.58 -12.10 4.73
C CYS A 142 13.76 -13.37 5.55
N THR A 143 13.17 -13.41 6.73
CA THR A 143 13.01 -14.61 7.56
C THR A 143 11.57 -14.72 8.03
N ASP A 144 11.06 -15.94 8.05
CA ASP A 144 9.69 -16.22 8.47
C ASP A 144 9.65 -17.55 9.24
N PRO A 145 9.27 -17.54 10.53
CA PRO A 145 9.09 -18.76 11.30
C PRO A 145 7.78 -19.49 10.98
N SER A 146 6.91 -18.92 10.11
CA SER A 146 5.60 -19.47 9.74
C SER A 146 4.77 -19.80 10.99
N ASP A 147 4.16 -21.01 11.06
CA ASP A 147 3.34 -21.48 12.18
C ASP A 147 4.15 -22.01 13.38
N THR A 148 5.47 -21.85 13.38
CA THR A 148 6.35 -22.28 14.51
C THR A 148 6.79 -21.14 15.41
N GLY A 149 6.45 -19.88 15.08
CA GLY A 149 6.80 -18.66 15.81
C GLY A 149 5.64 -18.06 16.60
N GLU A 150 5.90 -16.86 17.12
CA GLU A 150 4.92 -16.08 17.91
C GLU A 150 4.21 -14.99 17.08
N TYR A 151 4.54 -14.89 15.79
CA TYR A 151 3.96 -13.89 14.89
C TYR A 151 2.62 -14.34 14.31
N ALA A 152 1.85 -13.37 13.84
CA ALA A 152 0.61 -13.65 13.11
C ALA A 152 0.92 -14.35 11.78
N TYR A 153 0.36 -15.51 11.54
CA TYR A 153 0.55 -16.29 10.31
C TYR A 153 -0.76 -16.65 9.60
N GLY A 154 -1.90 -16.14 10.10
CA GLY A 154 -3.22 -16.38 9.52
C GLY A 154 -3.62 -17.86 9.53
N LYS A 155 -4.33 -18.31 8.49
CA LYS A 155 -4.70 -19.71 8.31
C LYS A 155 -3.68 -20.50 7.51
N GLN A 156 -2.39 -20.27 7.75
CA GLN A 156 -1.28 -20.88 7.01
C GLN A 156 -0.54 -21.87 7.89
N LYS A 157 -0.09 -22.98 7.32
CA LYS A 157 0.77 -23.95 8.03
C LYS A 157 1.74 -24.63 7.07
N ILE A 158 2.94 -24.98 7.58
CA ILE A 158 3.92 -25.78 6.84
C ILE A 158 3.29 -27.12 6.43
N GLN A 159 2.61 -27.79 7.37
CA GLN A 159 1.78 -28.95 7.06
C GLN A 159 0.35 -28.47 6.70
N HIS A 160 0.22 -27.96 5.49
CA HIS A 160 -1.05 -27.43 5.00
C HIS A 160 -1.98 -28.52 4.47
N GLY A 161 -3.27 -28.18 4.36
CA GLY A 161 -4.35 -29.03 3.90
C GLY A 161 -5.59 -28.91 4.79
N GLY A 162 -6.73 -29.38 4.35
CA GLY A 162 -8.00 -29.13 5.01
C GLY A 162 -8.30 -27.64 5.07
N MET A 163 -8.39 -27.08 6.29
CA MET A 163 -8.62 -25.64 6.51
C MET A 163 -7.36 -24.77 6.42
N TRP A 164 -6.16 -25.39 6.35
CA TRP A 164 -4.88 -24.69 6.40
C TRP A 164 -4.34 -24.47 4.99
N TYR A 165 -3.98 -23.23 4.68
CA TYR A 165 -3.38 -22.83 3.41
C TYR A 165 -1.87 -23.05 3.40
N THR A 166 -1.29 -23.08 2.20
CA THR A 166 0.15 -23.04 1.98
C THR A 166 0.74 -21.79 2.60
N PRO A 167 1.83 -21.87 3.38
CA PRO A 167 2.48 -20.69 3.94
C PRO A 167 3.05 -19.82 2.83
N MET A 168 2.92 -18.53 2.99
CA MET A 168 3.48 -17.51 2.11
C MET A 168 4.50 -16.71 2.91
N SER A 169 5.63 -16.40 2.28
CA SER A 169 6.74 -15.67 2.92
C SER A 169 7.34 -14.65 1.96
N GLY A 170 7.97 -13.63 2.51
CA GLY A 170 8.68 -12.59 1.78
C GLY A 170 7.77 -11.51 1.22
N ILE A 171 8.19 -10.89 0.11
CA ILE A 171 7.46 -9.77 -0.51
C ILE A 171 6.17 -10.30 -1.14
N TRP A 172 5.00 -9.79 -0.71
CA TRP A 172 3.71 -10.22 -1.23
C TRP A 172 2.78 -9.07 -1.66
N GLN A 173 3.22 -7.82 -1.45
CA GLN A 173 2.57 -6.63 -1.97
C GLN A 173 3.58 -5.71 -2.66
N THR A 174 3.09 -4.65 -3.31
CA THR A 174 3.88 -3.76 -4.19
C THR A 174 5.11 -3.18 -3.51
N VAL A 175 6.20 -3.12 -4.26
CA VAL A 175 7.43 -2.38 -3.94
C VAL A 175 7.56 -1.20 -4.89
N TRP A 176 7.81 0.01 -4.36
CA TRP A 176 7.79 1.22 -5.17
C TRP A 176 8.61 2.36 -4.58
N LEU A 177 8.94 3.33 -5.42
CA LEU A 177 9.64 4.57 -5.04
C LEU A 177 8.72 5.76 -5.28
N GLU A 178 8.83 6.77 -4.43
CA GLU A 178 8.31 8.10 -4.67
C GLU A 178 9.29 9.16 -4.16
N ASP A 179 9.28 10.32 -4.81
CA ASP A 179 9.96 11.51 -4.33
C ASP A 179 8.96 12.39 -3.58
N ILE A 180 9.26 12.71 -2.33
CA ILE A 180 8.48 13.63 -1.52
C ILE A 180 9.24 14.96 -1.48
N PRO A 181 8.66 16.06 -1.98
CA PRO A 181 9.26 17.38 -1.91
C PRO A 181 9.56 17.82 -0.49
N LEU A 182 10.55 18.70 -0.31
CA LEU A 182 10.93 19.23 1.01
C LEU A 182 9.74 19.91 1.69
N HIS A 183 8.98 20.70 0.92
CA HIS A 183 7.75 21.37 1.39
C HIS A 183 6.50 20.60 0.95
N GLY A 184 6.50 19.28 1.16
CA GLY A 184 5.44 18.37 0.74
C GLY A 184 4.48 17.95 1.85
N VAL A 185 3.39 17.33 1.43
CA VAL A 185 2.38 16.73 2.33
C VAL A 185 2.82 15.32 2.70
N HIS A 186 3.14 15.07 3.96
CA HIS A 186 3.62 13.78 4.46
C HIS A 186 2.48 12.84 4.82
N ALA A 187 1.41 13.38 5.41
CA ALA A 187 0.20 12.62 5.74
C ALA A 187 -1.05 13.48 5.53
N LEU A 188 -2.14 12.79 5.21
CA LEU A 188 -3.46 13.38 5.02
C LEU A 188 -4.50 12.50 5.67
N LYS A 189 -5.30 13.08 6.56
CA LYS A 189 -6.49 12.43 7.12
C LYS A 189 -7.72 13.19 6.68
N ILE A 190 -8.66 12.47 6.09
CA ILE A 190 -9.90 13.01 5.56
C ILE A 190 -11.06 12.42 6.37
N THR A 191 -11.86 13.27 6.98
CA THR A 191 -12.98 12.86 7.81
C THR A 191 -14.26 13.55 7.32
N PRO A 192 -15.04 12.91 6.42
CA PRO A 192 -16.34 13.41 6.02
C PRO A 192 -17.34 13.38 7.18
N ASN A 193 -18.17 14.40 7.28
CA ASN A 193 -19.29 14.46 8.20
C ASN A 193 -20.58 14.66 7.38
N TYR A 194 -21.32 13.58 7.22
CA TYR A 194 -22.54 13.54 6.41
C TYR A 194 -23.62 14.50 6.93
N ASP A 195 -23.86 14.50 8.25
CA ASP A 195 -24.95 15.25 8.88
C ASP A 195 -24.71 16.78 8.84
N ARG A 196 -23.46 17.18 8.95
CA ARG A 196 -23.06 18.58 8.88
C ARG A 196 -22.75 19.05 7.48
N GLN A 197 -22.72 18.14 6.51
CA GLN A 197 -22.29 18.40 5.14
C GLN A 197 -20.87 19.03 5.08
N THR A 198 -19.96 18.59 5.96
CA THR A 198 -18.59 19.07 6.01
C THR A 198 -17.59 17.97 5.77
N VAL A 199 -16.42 18.30 5.27
CA VAL A 199 -15.23 17.45 5.29
C VAL A 199 -14.16 18.11 6.14
N TYR A 200 -13.61 17.35 7.08
CA TYR A 200 -12.50 17.79 7.91
C TYR A 200 -11.21 17.18 7.38
N LEU A 201 -10.25 18.05 7.06
CA LEU A 201 -8.92 17.68 6.56
C LEU A 201 -7.87 17.97 7.62
N GLU A 202 -7.06 16.98 7.96
CA GLU A 202 -5.85 17.14 8.76
C GLU A 202 -4.66 16.80 7.85
N MET A 203 -3.79 17.78 7.65
CA MET A 203 -2.59 17.68 6.83
C MET A 203 -1.35 17.70 7.73
N GLU A 204 -0.34 16.89 7.41
CA GLU A 204 0.98 16.93 8.04
C GLU A 204 2.03 17.14 6.94
N GLY A 205 2.99 18.02 7.18
CA GLY A 205 4.05 18.35 6.23
C GLY A 205 4.82 19.61 6.62
N ASP A 206 5.85 19.93 5.86
CA ASP A 206 6.76 21.06 6.12
C ASP A 206 6.51 22.24 5.15
N PHE A 207 5.26 22.55 4.85
CA PHE A 207 4.85 23.65 3.97
C PHE A 207 4.29 24.85 4.76
N ASN A 208 4.39 26.05 4.19
CA ASN A 208 3.84 27.27 4.80
C ASN A 208 2.39 27.49 4.41
N HIS A 209 2.02 27.12 3.20
CA HIS A 209 0.67 27.29 2.64
C HIS A 209 0.32 26.08 1.80
N ALA A 210 -0.96 25.74 1.76
CA ALA A 210 -1.51 24.76 0.84
C ALA A 210 -2.76 25.32 0.17
N THR A 211 -2.92 25.09 -1.12
CA THR A 211 -4.17 25.33 -1.84
C THR A 211 -4.96 24.03 -1.85
N ILE A 212 -6.16 24.07 -1.29
CA ILE A 212 -7.09 22.94 -1.27
C ILE A 212 -8.10 23.15 -2.40
N THR A 213 -8.19 22.17 -3.29
CA THR A 213 -9.19 22.17 -4.39
C THR A 213 -10.05 20.93 -4.28
N ILE A 214 -11.37 21.11 -4.25
CA ILE A 214 -12.35 20.03 -4.28
C ILE A 214 -13.18 20.15 -5.54
N SER A 215 -13.37 19.01 -6.22
CA SER A 215 -14.21 18.93 -7.43
C SER A 215 -15.26 17.82 -7.29
N ALA A 216 -16.44 18.08 -7.85
CA ALA A 216 -17.54 17.13 -7.97
C ALA A 216 -17.86 16.93 -9.46
N ALA A 217 -17.78 15.70 -9.96
CA ALA A 217 -18.01 15.36 -11.38
C ALA A 217 -17.23 16.27 -12.36
N GLY A 218 -15.99 16.61 -12.03
CA GLY A 218 -15.12 17.48 -12.82
C GLY A 218 -15.38 18.98 -12.69
N LYS A 219 -16.37 19.40 -11.90
CA LYS A 219 -16.63 20.81 -11.60
C LYS A 219 -15.99 21.16 -10.26
N MET A 220 -15.15 22.18 -10.23
CA MET A 220 -14.59 22.75 -9.01
C MET A 220 -15.70 23.38 -8.14
N ILE A 221 -15.78 22.96 -6.88
CA ILE A 221 -16.75 23.44 -5.89
C ILE A 221 -16.10 24.17 -4.71
N TYR A 222 -14.81 23.96 -4.50
CA TYR A 222 -14.03 24.66 -3.49
C TYR A 222 -12.60 24.87 -3.99
N HIS A 223 -12.03 26.05 -3.71
CA HIS A 223 -10.65 26.37 -4.05
C HIS A 223 -10.16 27.51 -3.17
N GLU A 224 -9.38 27.20 -2.16
CA GLU A 224 -8.85 28.20 -1.23
C GLU A 224 -7.44 27.86 -0.77
N MET A 225 -6.65 28.90 -0.55
CA MET A 225 -5.32 28.81 0.07
C MET A 225 -5.46 28.92 1.58
N THR A 226 -4.74 28.09 2.30
CA THR A 226 -4.71 28.07 3.76
C THR A 226 -3.29 27.89 4.29
N ALA A 227 -3.00 28.45 5.44
CA ALA A 227 -1.82 28.16 6.24
C ALA A 227 -2.13 27.17 7.37
N GLU A 228 -3.38 26.80 7.55
CA GLU A 228 -3.82 25.93 8.62
C GLU A 228 -3.67 24.46 8.23
N MET A 229 -3.08 23.66 9.12
CA MET A 229 -2.96 22.20 8.94
C MET A 229 -4.29 21.46 9.13
N ARG A 230 -5.32 22.15 9.65
CA ARG A 230 -6.64 21.61 9.94
C ARG A 230 -7.71 22.50 9.35
N ASN A 231 -8.54 21.92 8.49
CA ASN A 231 -9.56 22.67 7.75
C ASN A 231 -10.89 21.93 7.83
N GLU A 232 -11.97 22.64 8.18
CA GLU A 232 -13.34 22.13 8.07
C GLU A 232 -14.02 22.87 6.92
N ILE A 233 -14.41 22.13 5.89
CA ILE A 233 -14.93 22.68 4.63
C ILE A 233 -16.38 22.24 4.45
N TYR A 234 -17.30 23.19 4.30
CA TYR A 234 -18.70 22.92 4.00
C TYR A 234 -18.87 22.57 2.52
N ILE A 235 -19.63 21.51 2.24
CA ILE A 235 -19.93 21.03 0.88
C ILE A 235 -21.38 21.44 0.55
N GLU A 236 -21.52 22.52 -0.15
CA GLU A 236 -22.82 22.98 -0.66
C GLU A 236 -23.39 21.97 -1.67
N ASP A 237 -24.69 21.75 -1.65
CA ASP A 237 -25.39 20.78 -2.52
C ASP A 237 -24.71 19.39 -2.47
N MET A 238 -24.41 18.90 -1.26
CA MET A 238 -23.70 17.66 -1.03
C MET A 238 -24.33 16.47 -1.78
N HIS A 239 -23.55 15.79 -2.61
CA HIS A 239 -23.90 14.55 -3.28
C HIS A 239 -23.46 13.37 -2.41
N PRO A 240 -24.39 12.57 -1.82
CA PRO A 240 -24.05 11.46 -0.95
C PRO A 240 -23.47 10.27 -1.74
N TRP A 241 -22.55 9.57 -1.12
CA TRP A 241 -22.14 8.23 -1.58
C TRP A 241 -23.19 7.21 -1.16
N THR A 242 -23.75 6.47 -2.11
CA THR A 242 -24.70 5.38 -1.87
C THR A 242 -24.24 4.09 -2.54
N LEU A 243 -24.95 2.97 -2.33
CA LEU A 243 -24.64 1.70 -3.00
C LEU A 243 -24.96 1.75 -4.51
N GLU A 244 -25.99 2.51 -4.88
CA GLU A 244 -26.45 2.68 -6.25
C GLU A 244 -25.63 3.72 -7.01
N ASP A 245 -25.16 4.75 -6.28
CA ASP A 245 -24.32 5.84 -6.81
C ASP A 245 -23.14 6.11 -5.87
N PRO A 246 -22.03 5.38 -6.02
CA PRO A 246 -20.84 5.50 -5.18
C PRO A 246 -20.03 6.75 -5.54
N PHE A 247 -20.64 7.92 -5.42
CA PHE A 247 -20.08 9.20 -5.80
C PHE A 247 -18.85 9.57 -4.96
N LEU A 248 -17.78 10.00 -5.63
CA LEU A 248 -16.55 10.47 -5.01
C LEU A 248 -16.22 11.90 -5.44
N TYR A 249 -15.77 12.69 -4.49
CA TYR A 249 -15.18 13.99 -4.69
C TYR A 249 -13.70 13.84 -4.97
N ASP A 250 -13.15 14.53 -5.99
CA ASP A 250 -11.72 14.67 -6.16
C ASP A 250 -11.19 15.76 -5.22
N LEU A 251 -10.06 15.47 -4.58
CA LEU A 251 -9.34 16.39 -3.70
C LEU A 251 -7.91 16.57 -4.21
N TYR A 252 -7.48 17.81 -4.36
CA TYR A 252 -6.10 18.18 -4.65
C TYR A 252 -5.59 19.09 -3.54
N ILE A 253 -4.36 18.84 -3.11
CA ILE A 253 -3.61 19.68 -2.19
C ILE A 253 -2.33 20.07 -2.90
N GLU A 254 -2.12 21.37 -3.08
CA GLU A 254 -0.97 21.94 -3.77
C GLU A 254 -0.21 22.85 -2.80
N THR A 255 1.06 22.54 -2.56
CA THR A 255 1.99 23.35 -1.78
C THR A 255 2.98 24.05 -2.72
N GLU A 256 4.04 24.68 -2.17
CA GLU A 256 5.10 25.32 -2.95
C GLU A 256 5.77 24.34 -3.94
N ASP A 257 5.96 23.08 -3.53
CA ASP A 257 6.75 22.08 -4.29
C ASP A 257 6.00 20.78 -4.56
N ASP A 258 4.81 20.57 -3.96
CA ASP A 258 4.08 19.30 -4.00
C ASP A 258 2.68 19.44 -4.55
N ILE A 259 2.25 18.42 -5.27
CA ILE A 259 0.86 18.26 -5.71
C ILE A 259 0.41 16.86 -5.34
N VAL A 260 -0.53 16.78 -4.40
CA VAL A 260 -1.12 15.53 -3.93
C VAL A 260 -2.55 15.42 -4.42
N LYS A 261 -2.86 14.29 -5.04
CA LYS A 261 -4.23 13.92 -5.41
C LYS A 261 -4.80 12.93 -4.41
N SER A 262 -6.04 13.17 -4.01
CA SER A 262 -6.82 12.31 -3.13
C SER A 262 -8.29 12.29 -3.54
N TYR A 263 -9.13 11.65 -2.73
CA TYR A 263 -10.58 11.62 -2.93
C TYR A 263 -11.31 11.31 -1.63
N PHE A 264 -12.62 11.61 -1.57
CA PHE A 264 -13.48 11.21 -0.46
C PHE A 264 -14.93 11.01 -0.91
N GLY A 265 -15.71 10.28 -0.12
CA GLY A 265 -17.15 10.14 -0.29
C GLY A 265 -17.89 10.68 0.93
N MET A 266 -18.98 11.41 0.70
CA MET A 266 -19.85 11.93 1.77
C MET A 266 -20.83 10.86 2.19
N ARG A 267 -20.53 10.17 3.30
CA ARG A 267 -21.36 9.09 3.85
C ARG A 267 -21.16 8.96 5.35
N CYS A 268 -22.13 8.36 6.04
CA CYS A 268 -21.99 7.90 7.41
C CYS A 268 -22.47 6.46 7.58
N PHE A 269 -21.88 5.76 8.54
CA PHE A 269 -22.31 4.44 8.98
C PHE A 269 -22.76 4.56 10.44
N THR A 270 -23.99 4.14 10.70
CA THR A 270 -24.60 4.18 12.03
C THR A 270 -25.21 2.83 12.40
N CYS A 271 -25.54 2.69 13.69
CA CYS A 271 -26.37 1.59 14.17
C CYS A 271 -27.60 2.21 14.86
N GLU A 272 -28.74 2.14 14.21
CA GLU A 272 -29.98 2.79 14.65
C GLU A 272 -31.07 1.77 14.92
N LYS A 273 -32.08 2.16 15.75
CA LYS A 273 -33.22 1.29 16.01
C LYS A 273 -34.29 1.50 14.95
N ASP A 274 -34.77 0.39 14.39
CA ASP A 274 -35.95 0.41 13.53
C ASP A 274 -37.25 0.74 14.33
N GLU A 275 -38.37 0.86 13.62
CA GLU A 275 -39.68 1.15 14.22
C GLU A 275 -40.13 0.13 15.28
N LYS A 276 -39.55 -1.08 15.25
CA LYS A 276 -39.83 -2.17 16.22
C LYS A 276 -38.82 -2.18 17.37
N GLY A 277 -37.85 -1.25 17.39
CA GLY A 277 -36.79 -1.13 18.39
C GLY A 277 -35.60 -2.06 18.19
N TYR A 278 -35.47 -2.76 17.05
CA TYR A 278 -34.33 -3.61 16.75
C TYR A 278 -33.17 -2.80 16.15
N PRO A 279 -31.90 -3.04 16.57
CA PRO A 279 -30.76 -2.38 16.01
C PRO A 279 -30.54 -2.79 14.53
N ARG A 280 -30.28 -1.81 13.67
CA ARG A 280 -29.98 -1.98 12.25
C ARG A 280 -28.69 -1.26 11.91
N PHE A 281 -27.88 -1.87 11.04
CA PHE A 281 -26.81 -1.14 10.38
C PHE A 281 -27.43 -0.21 9.34
N CYS A 282 -26.98 1.04 9.35
CA CYS A 282 -27.48 2.07 8.44
C CYS A 282 -26.33 2.69 7.65
N LEU A 283 -26.60 3.00 6.39
CA LEU A 283 -25.80 3.87 5.54
C LEU A 283 -26.61 5.15 5.32
N ASN A 284 -26.03 6.31 5.67
CA ASN A 284 -26.70 7.61 5.57
C ASN A 284 -28.08 7.61 6.29
N HIS A 285 -28.14 6.95 7.46
CA HIS A 285 -29.36 6.73 8.29
C HIS A 285 -30.42 5.77 7.70
N GLU A 286 -30.20 5.25 6.50
CA GLU A 286 -31.08 4.28 5.87
C GLU A 286 -30.61 2.85 6.20
N PRO A 287 -31.50 1.95 6.68
CA PRO A 287 -31.12 0.58 6.99
C PRO A 287 -30.57 -0.17 5.78
N VAL A 288 -29.44 -0.84 5.96
CA VAL A 288 -28.82 -1.63 4.90
C VAL A 288 -28.66 -3.10 5.32
N PHE A 289 -28.80 -4.00 4.35
CA PHE A 289 -28.47 -5.42 4.53
C PHE A 289 -27.01 -5.64 4.15
N LEU A 290 -26.19 -6.07 5.12
CA LEU A 290 -24.79 -6.40 4.88
C LEU A 290 -24.67 -7.78 4.27
N SER A 291 -24.22 -7.84 3.02
CA SER A 291 -23.84 -9.10 2.36
C SER A 291 -22.33 -9.25 2.40
N GLY A 292 -21.86 -10.43 2.77
CA GLY A 292 -20.43 -10.69 2.87
C GLY A 292 -20.08 -12.15 2.66
N VAL A 293 -18.81 -12.43 2.58
CA VAL A 293 -18.24 -13.77 2.55
C VAL A 293 -17.24 -13.91 3.69
N LEU A 294 -17.06 -15.15 4.14
CA LEU A 294 -15.96 -15.48 5.06
C LEU A 294 -14.73 -15.81 4.22
N ASP A 295 -13.66 -15.05 4.41
CA ASP A 295 -12.35 -15.28 3.78
C ASP A 295 -11.32 -15.76 4.82
#